data_de80b7138c1d8ccc4737d5703fc2c09e
#
_entry.id   de80b7138c1d8ccc4737d5703fc2c09e
#
_cell.length_a   1.000
_cell.length_b   1.000
_cell.length_c   1.000
_cell.angle_alpha   90.00
_cell.angle_beta   90.00
_cell.angle_gamma   90.00
#
_symmetry.space_group_name_H-M   'P 1'
#
loop_
_entity.id
_entity.type
_entity.pdbx_description
1 polymer ?
#
loop_
_entity_poly.entity_id
_entity_poly.type
_entity_poly.pdbx_seq_one_letter_code
_entity_poly.pdbx_strand_id
1 'polypeptide(L)'
;MVEVFTILCYYYSNKLGIGCVVMDINKQLNAYVNEYKGFMGIKQFPKYTLQTQEVSKSTADLQGYEVAAATFYQPLTGQHTLLISTNLSLSKYLIFHEFTHMYDSELYVNGDKMRYAGLSGYTEYHASQVELVQLLGAKTIDTAPSFSMNMIISTFAGDKSVLQYVQEKYQHAIDLFSRADFPANINTLKSALGVLYNYWGLRSICEMYATDFVETIDNGVFTKFIPTVNFTLQNNLMHGWLDKAKIDLSIPLYVNTIFPIIRDYKLA
;
A
#
# COMPACT_ATOMS: atom_id res chain seq x y z
N MET A 1 -6.94 -18.52 -13.17
CA MET A 1 -7.46 -17.91 -11.94
C MET A 1 -6.42 -16.86 -11.54
N VAL A 2 -6.68 -15.59 -11.79
CA VAL A 2 -5.71 -14.53 -11.48
C VAL A 2 -6.05 -14.03 -10.08
N GLU A 3 -5.34 -14.55 -9.08
CA GLU A 3 -5.35 -13.96 -7.74
C GLU A 3 -4.50 -12.69 -7.78
N VAL A 4 -5.11 -11.56 -7.54
CA VAL A 4 -4.43 -10.28 -7.43
C VAL A 4 -4.00 -10.12 -5.97
N PHE A 5 -2.71 -10.25 -5.72
CA PHE A 5 -2.11 -10.02 -4.41
C PHE A 5 -1.83 -8.54 -4.23
N THR A 6 -2.39 -7.95 -3.20
CA THR A 6 -1.93 -6.67 -2.66
C THR A 6 -0.92 -6.99 -1.57
N ILE A 7 0.31 -6.53 -1.71
CA ILE A 7 1.42 -6.91 -0.83
C ILE A 7 2.01 -5.65 -0.18
N LEU A 8 1.95 -5.61 1.14
CA LEU A 8 2.59 -4.57 1.94
C LEU A 8 3.98 -5.00 2.39
N CYS A 9 4.94 -4.12 2.19
CA CYS A 9 6.34 -4.40 2.33
C CYS A 9 6.98 -3.63 3.48
N TYR A 10 7.58 -4.33 4.44
CA TYR A 10 8.42 -3.68 5.46
C TYR A 10 9.69 -4.45 5.76
N TYR A 11 10.79 -3.71 5.81
CA TYR A 11 12.15 -4.17 6.05
C TYR A 11 12.47 -4.19 7.55
N TYR A 12 13.23 -5.16 7.96
CA TYR A 12 14.13 -5.35 9.10
C TYR A 12 13.74 -6.32 10.20
N SER A 13 14.56 -7.37 10.24
CA SER A 13 14.76 -8.25 11.39
C SER A 13 15.74 -7.60 12.38
N ASN A 14 15.36 -7.48 13.66
CA ASN A 14 16.34 -7.52 14.74
C ASN A 14 15.77 -8.24 15.97
N LYS A 15 16.53 -9.23 16.42
CA LYS A 15 16.31 -10.07 17.58
C LYS A 15 16.29 -9.26 18.87
N LEU A 16 15.19 -9.29 19.60
CA LEU A 16 15.19 -9.17 21.06
C LEU A 16 14.08 -10.06 21.60
N GLY A 17 14.47 -11.13 22.32
CA GLY A 17 13.58 -12.02 23.02
C GLY A 17 12.92 -11.29 24.19
N ILE A 18 11.61 -11.06 24.11
CA ILE A 18 10.77 -10.67 25.24
C ILE A 18 9.58 -11.62 25.23
N GLY A 19 9.28 -12.19 26.38
CA GLY A 19 8.19 -13.15 26.59
C GLY A 19 6.87 -12.67 26.00
N CYS A 20 6.39 -13.39 25.02
CA CYS A 20 5.17 -13.08 24.28
C CYS A 20 3.97 -13.37 25.17
N VAL A 21 3.28 -12.34 25.64
CA VAL A 21 1.87 -12.46 26.00
C VAL A 21 1.16 -12.72 24.69
N VAL A 22 0.65 -13.93 24.47
CA VAL A 22 -0.20 -14.27 23.32
C VAL A 22 -1.46 -13.41 23.43
N MET A 23 -1.41 -12.23 22.83
CA MET A 23 -2.57 -11.38 22.71
C MET A 23 -3.50 -12.03 21.68
N ASP A 24 -4.77 -12.21 22.04
CA ASP A 24 -5.78 -12.75 21.12
C ASP A 24 -5.87 -11.82 19.89
N ILE A 25 -5.28 -12.27 18.77
CA ILE A 25 -5.20 -11.53 17.52
C ILE A 25 -6.60 -11.10 17.03
N ASN A 26 -7.61 -11.93 17.25
CA ASN A 26 -8.99 -11.60 16.88
C ASN A 26 -9.51 -10.41 17.69
N LYS A 27 -9.23 -10.40 18.99
CA LYS A 27 -9.63 -9.30 19.88
C LYS A 27 -8.95 -7.98 19.45
N GLN A 28 -7.67 -8.05 19.13
CA GLN A 28 -6.91 -6.88 18.65
C GLN A 28 -7.43 -6.37 17.30
N LEU A 29 -7.67 -7.26 16.34
CA LEU A 29 -8.21 -6.88 15.03
C LEU A 29 -9.62 -6.30 15.15
N ASN A 30 -10.49 -6.85 16.00
CA ASN A 30 -11.81 -6.28 16.24
C ASN A 30 -11.74 -4.87 16.86
N ALA A 31 -10.78 -4.61 17.74
CA ALA A 31 -10.52 -3.26 18.23
C ALA A 31 -10.08 -2.33 17.09
N TYR A 32 -9.15 -2.77 16.26
CA TYR A 32 -8.67 -1.99 15.10
C TYR A 32 -9.77 -1.74 14.06
N VAL A 33 -10.69 -2.67 13.81
CA VAL A 33 -11.86 -2.43 12.95
C VAL A 33 -12.72 -1.29 13.50
N ASN A 34 -12.98 -1.27 14.80
CA ASN A 34 -13.77 -0.20 15.42
C ASN A 34 -13.05 1.15 15.36
N GLU A 35 -11.75 1.17 15.62
CA GLU A 35 -10.91 2.37 15.48
C GLU A 35 -10.86 2.86 14.04
N TYR A 36 -10.67 1.97 13.06
CA TYR A 36 -10.67 2.30 11.64
C TYR A 36 -12.00 2.90 11.19
N LYS A 37 -13.12 2.32 11.63
CA LYS A 37 -14.45 2.88 11.33
C LYS A 37 -14.58 4.31 11.85
N GLY A 38 -14.16 4.57 13.09
CA GLY A 38 -14.15 5.92 13.65
C GLY A 38 -13.21 6.86 12.91
N PHE A 39 -12.02 6.37 12.56
CA PHE A 39 -11.00 7.12 11.84
C PHE A 39 -11.47 7.53 10.43
N MET A 40 -12.08 6.62 9.69
CA MET A 40 -12.59 6.85 8.33
C MET A 40 -13.99 7.47 8.28
N GLY A 41 -14.68 7.65 9.44
CA GLY A 41 -16.06 8.14 9.51
C GLY A 41 -17.10 7.19 8.90
N ILE A 42 -16.81 5.89 8.81
CA ILE A 42 -17.68 4.88 8.18
C ILE A 42 -18.50 4.10 9.21
N LYS A 43 -19.74 3.75 8.86
CA LYS A 43 -20.65 3.00 9.74
C LYS A 43 -20.41 1.48 9.68
N GLN A 44 -20.07 0.97 8.52
CA GLN A 44 -19.91 -0.46 8.26
C GLN A 44 -18.52 -0.73 7.69
N PHE A 45 -17.97 -1.90 8.01
CA PHE A 45 -16.71 -2.39 7.49
C PHE A 45 -16.95 -3.74 6.81
N PRO A 46 -16.27 -4.07 5.70
CA PRO A 46 -16.42 -5.33 5.01
C PRO A 46 -16.18 -6.53 5.94
N LYS A 47 -16.95 -7.60 5.74
CA LYS A 47 -16.67 -8.88 6.42
C LYS A 47 -15.46 -9.53 5.78
N TYR A 48 -14.61 -10.14 6.58
CA TYR A 48 -13.43 -10.84 6.08
C TYR A 48 -13.20 -12.16 6.82
N THR A 49 -12.44 -13.05 6.19
CA THR A 49 -11.90 -14.26 6.80
C THR A 49 -10.45 -13.97 7.22
N LEU A 50 -10.12 -14.26 8.48
CA LEU A 50 -8.75 -14.17 8.95
C LEU A 50 -8.00 -15.46 8.61
N GLN A 51 -6.81 -15.31 8.04
CA GLN A 51 -5.81 -16.36 7.88
C GLN A 51 -4.52 -15.92 8.55
N THR A 52 -3.80 -16.87 9.14
CA THR A 52 -2.51 -16.61 9.78
C THR A 52 -1.47 -17.55 9.20
N GLN A 53 -0.26 -17.06 8.97
CA GLN A 53 0.87 -17.87 8.52
C GLN A 53 2.19 -17.31 9.04
N GLU A 54 3.21 -18.16 9.12
CA GLU A 54 4.58 -17.69 9.29
C GLU A 54 5.15 -17.27 7.94
N VAL A 55 5.73 -16.07 7.88
CA VAL A 55 6.46 -15.64 6.69
C VAL A 55 7.79 -16.39 6.65
N SER A 56 8.03 -17.16 5.59
CA SER A 56 9.31 -17.83 5.37
C SER A 56 10.33 -16.85 4.78
N LYS A 57 11.61 -17.05 5.11
CA LYS A 57 12.71 -16.30 4.48
C LYS A 57 12.69 -16.42 2.96
N SER A 58 12.32 -17.58 2.41
CA SER A 58 12.23 -17.77 0.96
C SER A 58 11.19 -16.88 0.29
N THR A 59 10.08 -16.58 0.96
CA THR A 59 9.08 -15.65 0.43
C THR A 59 9.58 -14.20 0.51
N ALA A 60 10.26 -13.83 1.62
CA ALA A 60 10.90 -12.52 1.76
C ALA A 60 12.01 -12.31 0.73
N ASP A 61 12.83 -13.33 0.46
CA ASP A 61 13.92 -13.28 -0.54
C ASP A 61 13.38 -13.09 -1.97
N LEU A 62 12.26 -13.73 -2.32
CA LEU A 62 11.64 -13.60 -3.64
C LEU A 62 11.02 -12.21 -3.87
N GLN A 63 10.51 -11.60 -2.81
CA GLN A 63 9.81 -10.30 -2.86
C GLN A 63 10.70 -9.13 -2.43
N GLY A 64 11.87 -9.41 -1.83
CA GLY A 64 12.79 -8.42 -1.28
C GLY A 64 12.35 -7.85 0.08
N TYR A 65 11.30 -8.41 0.73
CA TYR A 65 10.79 -7.94 2.02
C TYR A 65 9.86 -8.94 2.71
N GLU A 66 9.71 -8.78 4.05
CA GLU A 66 8.78 -9.56 4.85
C GLU A 66 7.40 -8.87 4.85
N VAL A 67 6.33 -9.65 4.67
CA VAL A 67 4.95 -9.17 4.65
C VAL A 67 4.32 -9.39 6.03
N ALA A 68 4.00 -8.31 6.73
CA ALA A 68 3.33 -8.37 8.03
C ALA A 68 1.84 -8.69 7.91
N ALA A 69 1.19 -8.17 6.89
CA ALA A 69 -0.21 -8.42 6.56
C ALA A 69 -0.43 -8.32 5.05
N ALA A 70 -1.47 -8.96 4.55
CA ALA A 70 -1.90 -8.85 3.15
C ALA A 70 -3.41 -9.05 3.05
N THR A 71 -4.02 -8.40 2.07
CA THR A 71 -5.46 -8.50 1.81
C THR A 71 -5.72 -9.12 0.45
N PHE A 72 -6.66 -10.06 0.40
CA PHE A 72 -7.15 -10.68 -0.83
C PHE A 72 -8.64 -10.41 -0.98
N TYR A 73 -9.04 -10.11 -2.20
CA TYR A 73 -10.44 -9.92 -2.56
C TYR A 73 -10.82 -10.79 -3.75
N GLN A 74 -11.97 -11.44 -3.63
CA GLN A 74 -12.56 -12.26 -4.70
C GLN A 74 -13.69 -11.48 -5.38
N PRO A 75 -13.46 -10.87 -6.55
CA PRO A 75 -14.44 -9.97 -7.17
C PRO A 75 -15.81 -10.60 -7.44
N LEU A 76 -15.84 -11.91 -7.76
CA LEU A 76 -17.10 -12.60 -8.09
C LEU A 76 -17.98 -12.91 -6.89
N THR A 77 -17.39 -13.08 -5.71
CA THR A 77 -18.11 -13.46 -4.48
C THR A 77 -18.18 -12.34 -3.46
N GLY A 78 -17.39 -11.26 -3.65
CA GLY A 78 -17.25 -10.18 -2.68
C GLY A 78 -16.53 -10.61 -1.38
N GLN A 79 -15.82 -11.74 -1.39
CA GLN A 79 -15.13 -12.24 -0.20
C GLN A 79 -13.80 -11.56 -0.01
N HIS A 80 -13.55 -11.09 1.22
CA HIS A 80 -12.26 -10.59 1.67
C HIS A 80 -11.55 -11.61 2.56
N THR A 81 -10.25 -11.71 2.41
CA THR A 81 -9.37 -12.47 3.30
C THR A 81 -8.26 -11.55 3.80
N LEU A 82 -8.07 -11.49 5.11
CA LEU A 82 -6.94 -10.82 5.74
C LEU A 82 -5.93 -11.89 6.16
N LEU A 83 -4.75 -11.83 5.61
CA LEU A 83 -3.61 -12.67 5.99
C LEU A 83 -2.72 -11.90 6.95
N ILE A 84 -2.39 -12.49 8.09
CA ILE A 84 -1.50 -11.89 9.10
C ILE A 84 -0.30 -12.80 9.33
N SER A 85 0.89 -12.23 9.36
CA SER A 85 2.10 -12.93 9.77
C SER A 85 2.10 -13.14 11.29
N THR A 86 2.35 -14.39 11.73
CA THR A 86 2.41 -14.74 13.16
C THR A 86 3.76 -14.43 13.78
N ASN A 87 4.80 -14.23 12.97
CA ASN A 87 6.17 -13.97 13.43
C ASN A 87 6.57 -12.49 13.35
N LEU A 88 5.65 -11.60 12.97
CA LEU A 88 5.87 -10.16 12.92
C LEU A 88 4.92 -9.42 13.86
N SER A 89 5.36 -8.27 14.35
CA SER A 89 4.52 -7.42 15.21
C SER A 89 3.40 -6.77 14.41
N LEU A 90 2.18 -6.83 14.95
CA LEU A 90 1.00 -6.26 14.34
C LEU A 90 0.90 -4.76 14.64
N SER A 91 1.32 -3.92 13.72
CA SER A 91 1.24 -2.46 13.86
C SER A 91 -0.07 -1.92 13.31
N LYS A 92 -0.71 -1.00 14.07
CA LYS A 92 -2.02 -0.45 13.72
C LYS A 92 -2.05 0.22 12.35
N TYR A 93 -1.05 1.03 12.02
CA TYR A 93 -0.99 1.73 10.73
C TYR A 93 -0.91 0.77 9.54
N LEU A 94 -0.21 -0.38 9.69
CA LEU A 94 -0.18 -1.44 8.68
C LEU A 94 -1.54 -2.11 8.51
N ILE A 95 -2.24 -2.37 9.61
CA ILE A 95 -3.59 -2.93 9.56
C ILE A 95 -4.58 -1.93 8.96
N PHE A 96 -4.44 -0.63 9.21
CA PHE A 96 -5.27 0.40 8.59
C PHE A 96 -5.02 0.47 7.08
N HIS A 97 -3.78 0.28 6.64
CA HIS A 97 -3.44 0.13 5.23
C HIS A 97 -4.21 -1.04 4.59
N GLU A 98 -4.14 -2.23 5.18
CA GLU A 98 -4.86 -3.41 4.68
C GLU A 98 -6.39 -3.24 4.73
N PHE A 99 -6.90 -2.62 5.78
CA PHE A 99 -8.32 -2.31 5.89
C PHE A 99 -8.78 -1.34 4.79
N THR A 100 -7.91 -0.45 4.34
CA THR A 100 -8.21 0.46 3.24
C THR A 100 -8.37 -0.30 1.92
N HIS A 101 -7.54 -1.30 1.65
CA HIS A 101 -7.73 -2.18 0.49
C HIS A 101 -9.07 -2.91 0.50
N MET A 102 -9.51 -3.41 1.66
CA MET A 102 -10.84 -4.03 1.77
C MET A 102 -11.95 -3.03 1.51
N TYR A 103 -11.85 -1.86 2.13
CA TYR A 103 -12.84 -0.80 2.00
C TYR A 103 -12.97 -0.31 0.55
N ASP A 104 -11.85 -0.05 -0.12
CA ASP A 104 -11.83 0.38 -1.51
C ASP A 104 -12.39 -0.70 -2.45
N SER A 105 -12.02 -1.96 -2.22
CA SER A 105 -12.54 -3.08 -3.02
C SER A 105 -14.05 -3.21 -2.89
N GLU A 106 -14.59 -3.09 -1.67
CA GLU A 106 -16.04 -3.13 -1.42
C GLU A 106 -16.78 -1.99 -2.13
N LEU A 107 -16.20 -0.76 -2.10
CA LEU A 107 -16.85 0.41 -2.67
C LEU A 107 -16.78 0.47 -4.20
N TYR A 108 -15.66 0.02 -4.78
CA TYR A 108 -15.36 0.38 -6.17
C TYR A 108 -15.33 -0.80 -7.14
N VAL A 109 -15.22 -2.05 -6.69
CA VAL A 109 -15.06 -3.19 -7.61
C VAL A 109 -16.38 -3.66 -8.21
N ASN A 110 -17.45 -3.75 -7.41
CA ASN A 110 -18.80 -4.14 -7.88
C ASN A 110 -18.84 -5.45 -8.71
N GLY A 111 -18.06 -6.47 -8.33
CA GLY A 111 -18.01 -7.75 -9.02
C GLY A 111 -17.24 -7.77 -10.35
N ASP A 112 -16.70 -6.65 -10.79
CA ASP A 112 -15.94 -6.52 -12.05
C ASP A 112 -14.45 -6.82 -11.84
N LYS A 113 -13.97 -7.90 -12.46
CA LYS A 113 -12.57 -8.32 -12.38
C LYS A 113 -11.59 -7.31 -13.00
N MET A 114 -11.99 -6.66 -14.10
CA MET A 114 -11.13 -5.68 -14.77
C MET A 114 -11.02 -4.41 -13.93
N ARG A 115 -12.15 -4.01 -13.32
CA ARG A 115 -12.18 -2.89 -12.38
C ARG A 115 -11.33 -3.20 -11.15
N TYR A 116 -11.39 -4.43 -10.61
CA TYR A 116 -10.53 -4.86 -9.51
C TYR A 116 -9.04 -4.79 -9.87
N ALA A 117 -8.68 -5.32 -11.04
CA ALA A 117 -7.29 -5.24 -11.51
C ALA A 117 -6.81 -3.79 -11.69
N GLY A 118 -7.65 -2.92 -12.23
CA GLY A 118 -7.33 -1.52 -12.43
C GLY A 118 -7.33 -0.67 -11.16
N LEU A 119 -8.06 -1.09 -10.14
CA LEU A 119 -8.12 -0.40 -8.84
C LEU A 119 -6.79 -0.52 -8.07
N SER A 120 -5.94 -1.50 -8.39
CA SER A 120 -4.72 -1.81 -7.63
C SER A 120 -3.82 -0.60 -7.40
N GLY A 121 -3.64 0.27 -8.39
CA GLY A 121 -2.83 1.49 -8.20
C GLY A 121 -3.47 2.46 -7.21
N TYR A 122 -4.76 2.78 -7.41
CA TYR A 122 -5.46 3.70 -6.53
C TYR A 122 -5.49 3.20 -5.07
N THR A 123 -5.80 1.93 -4.85
CA THR A 123 -5.93 1.43 -3.48
C THR A 123 -4.61 1.42 -2.72
N GLU A 124 -3.47 1.19 -3.38
CA GLU A 124 -2.13 1.36 -2.78
C GLU A 124 -1.86 2.83 -2.43
N TYR A 125 -2.20 3.75 -3.34
CA TYR A 125 -2.10 5.18 -3.11
C TYR A 125 -2.93 5.61 -1.89
N HIS A 126 -4.21 5.25 -1.84
CA HIS A 126 -5.13 5.59 -0.74
C HIS A 126 -4.72 4.95 0.58
N ALA A 127 -4.34 3.67 0.56
CA ALA A 127 -3.89 2.97 1.75
C ALA A 127 -2.65 3.62 2.38
N SER A 128 -1.70 4.09 1.57
CA SER A 128 -0.53 4.82 2.06
C SER A 128 -0.86 6.23 2.57
N GLN A 129 -1.87 6.89 2.02
CA GLN A 129 -2.38 8.14 2.62
C GLN A 129 -2.94 7.88 4.02
N VAL A 130 -3.82 6.88 4.17
CA VAL A 130 -4.40 6.46 5.46
C VAL A 130 -3.30 6.09 6.46
N GLU A 131 -2.32 5.33 6.02
CA GLU A 131 -1.14 4.92 6.80
C GLU A 131 -0.39 6.12 7.38
N LEU A 132 -0.01 7.09 6.55
CA LEU A 132 0.74 8.25 7.01
C LEU A 132 -0.10 9.15 7.93
N VAL A 133 -1.36 9.41 7.59
CA VAL A 133 -2.26 10.21 8.44
C VAL A 133 -2.43 9.57 9.81
N GLN A 134 -2.49 8.24 9.88
CA GLN A 134 -2.54 7.51 11.15
C GLN A 134 -1.21 7.62 11.92
N LEU A 135 -0.06 7.50 11.25
CA LEU A 135 1.29 7.67 11.84
C LEU A 135 1.52 9.07 12.39
N LEU A 136 0.93 10.10 11.77
CA LEU A 136 0.95 11.48 12.23
C LEU A 136 0.05 11.72 13.47
N GLY A 137 -0.66 10.70 13.95
CA GLY A 137 -1.48 10.76 15.15
C GLY A 137 -2.84 11.43 14.96
N ALA A 138 -3.32 11.56 13.72
CA ALA A 138 -4.65 12.08 13.44
C ALA A 138 -5.74 11.22 14.09
N LYS A 139 -6.82 11.84 14.55
CA LYS A 139 -7.98 11.16 15.14
C LYS A 139 -8.96 10.69 14.08
N THR A 140 -9.05 11.41 12.97
CA THR A 140 -9.87 11.07 11.80
C THR A 140 -9.10 11.39 10.53
N ILE A 141 -9.51 10.81 9.42
CA ILE A 141 -8.87 11.00 8.12
C ILE A 141 -8.88 12.48 7.69
N ASP A 142 -9.91 13.23 8.08
CA ASP A 142 -10.11 14.65 7.73
C ASP A 142 -9.34 15.60 8.65
N THR A 143 -8.71 15.11 9.73
CA THR A 143 -8.05 15.94 10.74
C THR A 143 -6.54 15.75 10.77
N ALA A 144 -5.92 15.47 9.61
CA ALA A 144 -4.47 15.39 9.50
C ALA A 144 -3.82 16.68 10.01
N PRO A 145 -2.89 16.61 10.98
CA PRO A 145 -2.23 17.81 11.49
C PRO A 145 -1.27 18.35 10.44
N SER A 146 -1.01 19.68 10.48
CA SER A 146 0.15 20.23 9.80
C SER A 146 1.43 19.76 10.51
N PHE A 147 2.47 19.40 9.75
CA PHE A 147 3.70 18.83 10.28
C PHE A 147 4.94 19.31 9.52
N SER A 148 6.14 19.14 10.11
CA SER A 148 7.42 19.27 9.41
C SER A 148 7.88 17.90 8.92
N MET A 149 8.59 17.86 7.80
CA MET A 149 9.23 16.63 7.29
C MET A 149 10.24 16.03 8.28
N ASN A 150 10.72 16.83 9.24
CA ASN A 150 11.60 16.36 10.33
C ASN A 150 10.83 15.80 11.55
N MET A 151 9.50 15.84 11.54
CA MET A 151 8.68 15.24 12.60
C MET A 151 8.99 13.73 12.72
N ILE A 152 9.20 13.27 13.95
CA ILE A 152 9.48 11.86 14.23
C ILE A 152 8.14 11.09 14.33
N ILE A 153 8.08 9.99 13.61
CA ILE A 153 7.00 9.01 13.65
C ILE A 153 7.53 7.66 14.11
N SER A 154 6.73 6.93 14.89
CA SER A 154 7.08 5.59 15.37
C SER A 154 6.54 4.54 14.41
N THR A 155 7.45 3.86 13.72
CA THR A 155 7.12 2.80 12.76
C THR A 155 7.45 1.42 13.33
N PHE A 156 7.01 0.37 12.66
CA PHE A 156 7.40 -1.01 12.95
C PHE A 156 8.93 -1.19 12.97
N ALA A 157 9.65 -0.47 12.10
CA ALA A 157 11.12 -0.53 11.99
C ALA A 157 11.85 0.46 12.93
N GLY A 158 11.13 1.07 13.87
CA GLY A 158 11.65 2.06 14.82
C GLY A 158 11.25 3.49 14.47
N ASP A 159 11.75 4.43 15.27
CA ASP A 159 11.50 5.86 15.09
C ASP A 159 12.31 6.40 13.91
N LYS A 160 11.66 7.22 13.08
CA LYS A 160 12.29 7.91 11.96
C LYS A 160 11.56 9.22 11.63
N SER A 161 12.21 10.12 10.92
CA SER A 161 11.52 11.32 10.43
C SER A 161 10.55 10.96 9.29
N VAL A 162 9.52 11.78 9.08
CA VAL A 162 8.62 11.63 7.93
C VAL A 162 9.41 11.68 6.63
N LEU A 163 10.39 12.59 6.52
CA LEU A 163 11.29 12.67 5.36
C LEU A 163 11.96 11.33 5.06
N GLN A 164 12.58 10.74 6.09
CA GLN A 164 13.23 9.43 5.95
C GLN A 164 12.25 8.34 5.52
N TYR A 165 11.06 8.32 6.11
CA TYR A 165 10.02 7.34 5.79
C TYR A 165 9.57 7.41 4.32
N VAL A 166 9.33 8.62 3.82
CA VAL A 166 8.95 8.86 2.42
C VAL A 166 10.10 8.54 1.46
N GLN A 167 11.33 8.95 1.81
CA GLN A 167 12.51 8.65 0.99
C GLN A 167 12.82 7.15 0.90
N GLU A 168 12.67 6.41 1.99
CA GLU A 168 12.83 4.94 1.99
C GLU A 168 11.81 4.28 1.05
N LYS A 169 10.57 4.75 1.02
CA LYS A 169 9.55 4.21 0.11
C LYS A 169 9.89 4.52 -1.36
N TYR A 170 10.33 5.74 -1.63
CA TYR A 170 10.78 6.14 -2.97
C TYR A 170 12.00 5.30 -3.43
N GLN A 171 13.01 5.16 -2.56
CA GLN A 171 14.19 4.36 -2.86
C GLN A 171 13.83 2.90 -3.10
N HIS A 172 12.90 2.35 -2.32
CA HIS A 172 12.41 0.99 -2.53
C HIS A 172 11.76 0.82 -3.92
N ALA A 173 10.97 1.81 -4.37
CA ALA A 173 10.43 1.78 -5.73
C ALA A 173 11.56 1.77 -6.78
N ILE A 174 12.57 2.64 -6.62
CA ILE A 174 13.75 2.67 -7.50
C ILE A 174 14.46 1.32 -7.53
N ASP A 175 14.71 0.73 -6.37
CA ASP A 175 15.43 -0.54 -6.24
C ASP A 175 14.71 -1.67 -6.98
N LEU A 176 13.37 -1.75 -6.84
CA LEU A 176 12.56 -2.76 -7.54
C LEU A 176 12.60 -2.58 -9.06
N PHE A 177 12.44 -1.36 -9.58
CA PHE A 177 12.50 -1.06 -11.00
C PHE A 177 13.93 -1.17 -11.58
N SER A 178 14.96 -1.06 -10.74
CA SER A 178 16.38 -1.14 -11.15
C SER A 178 16.96 -2.55 -11.11
N ARG A 179 16.20 -3.55 -10.68
CA ARG A 179 16.68 -4.95 -10.66
C ARG A 179 17.05 -5.40 -12.06
N ALA A 180 18.12 -6.15 -12.18
CA ALA A 180 18.62 -6.63 -13.47
C ALA A 180 17.63 -7.56 -14.19
N ASP A 181 16.77 -8.25 -13.44
CA ASP A 181 15.72 -9.15 -13.91
C ASP A 181 14.33 -8.51 -14.00
N PHE A 182 14.19 -7.18 -13.79
CA PHE A 182 12.89 -6.52 -13.81
C PHE A 182 12.41 -6.23 -15.23
N PRO A 183 11.13 -6.51 -15.54
CA PRO A 183 10.15 -7.24 -14.73
C PRO A 183 10.26 -8.76 -14.97
N ALA A 184 10.57 -9.54 -13.93
CA ALA A 184 10.76 -10.99 -14.04
C ALA A 184 9.46 -11.77 -14.30
N ASN A 185 8.34 -11.28 -13.75
CA ASN A 185 6.99 -11.85 -13.88
C ASN A 185 5.93 -10.81 -13.51
N ILE A 186 4.64 -11.18 -13.64
CA ILE A 186 3.51 -10.30 -13.30
C ILE A 186 3.54 -9.85 -11.83
N ASN A 187 3.94 -10.73 -10.90
CA ASN A 187 3.94 -10.37 -9.48
C ASN A 187 5.02 -9.34 -9.16
N THR A 188 6.23 -9.49 -9.72
CA THR A 188 7.29 -8.48 -9.54
C THR A 188 6.90 -7.12 -10.13
N LEU A 189 6.22 -7.11 -11.28
CA LEU A 189 5.69 -5.88 -11.88
C LEU A 189 4.65 -5.23 -10.99
N LYS A 190 3.66 -6.00 -10.50
CA LYS A 190 2.61 -5.48 -9.61
C LYS A 190 3.18 -4.95 -8.30
N SER A 191 4.12 -5.68 -7.69
CA SER A 191 4.79 -5.25 -6.45
C SER A 191 5.52 -3.91 -6.65
N ALA A 192 6.29 -3.78 -7.74
CA ALA A 192 7.02 -2.54 -8.01
C ALA A 192 6.08 -1.35 -8.26
N LEU A 193 5.01 -1.56 -9.04
CA LEU A 193 3.97 -0.55 -9.23
C LEU A 193 3.27 -0.20 -7.91
N GLY A 194 2.91 -1.20 -7.10
CA GLY A 194 2.31 -0.98 -5.78
C GLY A 194 3.17 -0.07 -4.90
N VAL A 195 4.47 -0.34 -4.81
CA VAL A 195 5.41 0.50 -4.03
C VAL A 195 5.51 1.92 -4.60
N LEU A 196 5.47 2.09 -5.93
CA LEU A 196 5.45 3.42 -6.56
C LEU A 196 4.18 4.20 -6.20
N TYR A 197 3.00 3.55 -6.23
CA TYR A 197 1.75 4.18 -5.82
C TYR A 197 1.71 4.48 -4.32
N ASN A 198 2.30 3.61 -3.50
CA ASN A 198 2.49 3.86 -2.07
C ASN A 198 3.32 5.14 -1.84
N TYR A 199 4.43 5.29 -2.57
CA TYR A 199 5.21 6.53 -2.52
C TYR A 199 4.37 7.75 -2.89
N TRP A 200 3.59 7.69 -3.98
CA TRP A 200 2.71 8.79 -4.38
C TRP A 200 1.65 9.12 -3.32
N GLY A 201 1.12 8.10 -2.63
CA GLY A 201 0.19 8.29 -1.50
C GLY A 201 0.84 9.07 -0.35
N LEU A 202 2.02 8.64 0.10
CA LEU A 202 2.78 9.34 1.14
C LEU A 202 3.13 10.78 0.71
N ARG A 203 3.65 10.95 -0.52
CA ARG A 203 3.96 12.25 -1.11
C ARG A 203 2.77 13.20 -1.05
N SER A 204 1.59 12.73 -1.46
CA SER A 204 0.40 13.57 -1.52
C SER A 204 -0.04 14.10 -0.14
N ILE A 205 0.16 13.33 0.93
CA ILE A 205 -0.07 13.78 2.31
C ILE A 205 0.96 14.85 2.69
N CYS A 206 2.23 14.67 2.29
CA CYS A 206 3.25 15.69 2.52
C CYS A 206 2.95 16.98 1.77
N GLU A 207 2.52 16.91 0.51
CA GLU A 207 2.10 18.08 -0.29
C GLU A 207 0.94 18.86 0.36
N MET A 208 -0.03 18.14 0.93
CA MET A 208 -1.20 18.79 1.53
C MET A 208 -0.94 19.39 2.91
N TYR A 209 -0.10 18.77 3.74
CA TYR A 209 -0.07 19.06 5.17
C TYR A 209 1.34 19.39 5.72
N ALA A 210 2.43 19.07 5.00
CA ALA A 210 3.76 19.42 5.48
C ALA A 210 4.10 20.89 5.18
N THR A 211 4.77 21.54 6.14
CA THR A 211 5.14 22.96 6.04
C THR A 211 6.41 23.22 5.24
N ASP A 212 7.22 22.17 5.03
CA ASP A 212 8.58 22.23 4.49
C ASP A 212 8.84 21.11 3.46
N PHE A 213 7.81 20.56 2.85
CA PHE A 213 7.96 19.53 1.83
C PHE A 213 8.51 20.13 0.53
N VAL A 214 9.58 19.51 0.04
CA VAL A 214 10.14 19.78 -1.29
C VAL A 214 10.38 18.45 -1.98
N GLU A 215 9.72 18.24 -3.11
CA GLU A 215 9.92 17.04 -3.91
C GLU A 215 11.22 17.14 -4.72
N THR A 216 12.11 16.17 -4.53
CA THR A 216 13.36 16.04 -5.29
C THR A 216 13.45 14.60 -5.79
N ILE A 217 12.88 14.32 -6.95
CA ILE A 217 12.85 12.97 -7.54
C ILE A 217 13.43 12.96 -8.95
N ASP A 218 14.08 11.83 -9.29
CA ASP A 218 14.41 11.47 -10.66
C ASP A 218 13.49 10.33 -11.13
N ASN A 219 12.56 10.65 -12.02
CA ASN A 219 11.60 9.70 -12.57
C ASN A 219 12.17 8.84 -13.71
N GLY A 220 13.43 9.02 -14.09
CA GLY A 220 14.07 8.37 -15.25
C GLY A 220 14.07 6.84 -15.16
N VAL A 221 14.15 6.28 -13.97
CA VAL A 221 14.08 4.82 -13.76
C VAL A 221 12.72 4.25 -14.15
N PHE A 222 11.63 4.90 -13.76
CA PHE A 222 10.27 4.42 -14.02
C PHE A 222 9.89 4.52 -15.50
N THR A 223 10.30 5.60 -16.16
CA THR A 223 9.98 5.85 -17.59
C THR A 223 10.73 4.95 -18.56
N LYS A 224 11.70 4.17 -18.09
CA LYS A 224 12.29 3.07 -18.88
C LYS A 224 11.29 1.94 -19.16
N PHE A 225 10.34 1.72 -18.25
CA PHE A 225 9.37 0.62 -18.32
C PHE A 225 7.95 1.14 -18.56
N ILE A 226 7.58 2.25 -17.92
CA ILE A 226 6.27 2.88 -18.07
C ILE A 226 6.36 3.93 -19.17
N PRO A 227 5.51 3.86 -20.23
CA PRO A 227 5.49 4.89 -21.26
C PRO A 227 5.35 6.29 -20.63
N THR A 228 6.20 7.22 -21.02
CA THR A 228 6.31 8.56 -20.40
C THR A 228 4.96 9.27 -20.29
N VAL A 229 4.10 9.16 -21.31
CA VAL A 229 2.76 9.76 -21.28
C VAL A 229 1.92 9.15 -20.17
N ASN A 230 1.90 7.81 -20.04
CA ASN A 230 1.13 7.12 -19.00
C ASN A 230 1.66 7.46 -17.61
N PHE A 231 2.99 7.46 -17.45
CA PHE A 231 3.64 7.86 -16.19
C PHE A 231 3.23 9.29 -15.78
N THR A 232 3.33 10.24 -16.71
CA THR A 232 2.98 11.64 -16.46
C THR A 232 1.50 11.80 -16.09
N LEU A 233 0.60 11.12 -16.81
CA LEU A 233 -0.83 11.18 -16.51
C LEU A 233 -1.15 10.62 -15.13
N GLN A 234 -0.56 9.48 -14.75
CA GLN A 234 -0.76 8.87 -13.44
C GLN A 234 -0.15 9.74 -12.34
N ASN A 235 1.10 10.20 -12.52
CA ASN A 235 1.76 11.06 -11.56
C ASN A 235 0.95 12.35 -11.30
N ASN A 236 0.41 12.97 -12.37
CA ASN A 236 -0.42 14.18 -12.25
C ASN A 236 -1.80 13.91 -11.62
N LEU A 237 -2.32 12.68 -11.76
CA LEU A 237 -3.60 12.31 -11.16
C LEU A 237 -3.45 12.04 -9.66
N MET A 238 -2.32 11.46 -9.23
CA MET A 238 -2.06 11.03 -7.85
C MET A 238 -1.59 12.19 -6.97
N HIS A 239 -2.47 13.19 -6.77
CA HIS A 239 -2.29 14.32 -5.88
C HIS A 239 -3.53 14.56 -5.02
N GLY A 240 -3.34 14.71 -3.71
CA GLY A 240 -4.41 14.95 -2.75
C GLY A 240 -5.41 13.79 -2.61
N TRP A 241 -6.55 14.07 -2.00
CA TRP A 241 -7.65 13.10 -1.91
C TRP A 241 -8.37 13.01 -3.25
N LEU A 242 -8.49 11.78 -3.79
CA LEU A 242 -9.16 11.59 -5.08
C LEU A 242 -10.67 11.45 -4.86
N ASP A 243 -11.45 12.23 -5.60
CA ASP A 243 -12.88 12.02 -5.73
C ASP A 243 -13.21 10.82 -6.64
N LYS A 244 -14.49 10.44 -6.66
CA LYS A 244 -14.95 9.28 -7.46
C LYS A 244 -14.59 9.42 -8.94
N ALA A 245 -14.65 10.61 -9.53
CA ALA A 245 -14.35 10.81 -10.95
C ALA A 245 -12.86 10.55 -11.25
N LYS A 246 -11.97 11.01 -10.38
CA LYS A 246 -10.53 10.74 -10.48
C LYS A 246 -10.20 9.27 -10.25
N ILE A 247 -10.88 8.61 -9.30
CA ILE A 247 -10.76 7.17 -9.08
C ILE A 247 -11.18 6.40 -10.32
N ASP A 248 -12.31 6.74 -10.92
CA ASP A 248 -12.81 6.11 -12.15
C ASP A 248 -11.86 6.34 -13.35
N LEU A 249 -11.12 7.45 -13.40
CA LEU A 249 -10.05 7.70 -14.37
C LEU A 249 -8.77 6.90 -14.09
N SER A 250 -8.42 6.70 -12.82
CA SER A 250 -7.19 6.00 -12.44
C SER A 250 -7.20 4.52 -12.87
N ILE A 251 -8.37 3.90 -12.85
CA ILE A 251 -8.56 2.48 -13.19
C ILE A 251 -8.11 2.14 -14.61
N PRO A 252 -8.63 2.76 -15.68
CA PRO A 252 -8.15 2.48 -17.02
C PRO A 252 -6.71 2.95 -17.26
N LEU A 253 -6.25 3.99 -16.59
CA LEU A 253 -4.84 4.43 -16.69
C LEU A 253 -3.89 3.36 -16.15
N TYR A 254 -4.21 2.73 -15.02
CA TYR A 254 -3.42 1.64 -14.48
C TYR A 254 -3.40 0.43 -15.42
N VAL A 255 -4.56 0.03 -15.94
CA VAL A 255 -4.70 -1.07 -16.90
C VAL A 255 -3.89 -0.80 -18.17
N ASN A 256 -4.00 0.40 -18.72
CA ASN A 256 -3.28 0.83 -19.92
C ASN A 256 -1.76 0.95 -19.68
N THR A 257 -1.32 0.98 -18.44
CA THR A 257 0.12 0.95 -18.10
C THR A 257 0.62 -0.49 -17.99
N ILE A 258 -0.10 -1.35 -17.28
CA ILE A 258 0.38 -2.68 -16.96
C ILE A 258 0.32 -3.64 -18.17
N PHE A 259 -0.74 -3.59 -18.97
CA PHE A 259 -0.90 -4.51 -20.11
C PHE A 259 0.17 -4.39 -21.20
N PRO A 260 0.60 -3.20 -21.65
CA PRO A 260 1.73 -3.09 -22.55
C PRO A 260 2.99 -3.73 -22.01
N ILE A 261 3.31 -3.52 -20.73
CA ILE A 261 4.49 -4.11 -20.11
C ILE A 261 4.38 -5.65 -20.08
N ILE A 262 3.23 -6.19 -19.66
CA ILE A 262 2.99 -7.64 -19.66
C ILE A 262 3.20 -8.23 -21.05
N ARG A 263 2.64 -7.59 -22.09
CA ARG A 263 2.76 -8.04 -23.47
C ARG A 263 4.20 -7.95 -23.97
N ASP A 264 4.86 -6.81 -23.78
CA ASP A 264 6.16 -6.52 -24.37
C ASP A 264 7.28 -7.35 -23.74
N TYR A 265 7.15 -7.66 -22.44
CA TYR A 265 8.06 -8.55 -21.71
C TYR A 265 7.58 -10.01 -21.64
N LYS A 266 6.44 -10.36 -22.25
CA LYS A 266 5.84 -11.70 -22.28
C LYS A 266 5.71 -12.33 -20.88
N LEU A 267 5.25 -11.52 -19.92
CA LEU A 267 5.13 -11.95 -18.52
C LEU A 267 3.98 -12.95 -18.36
N ALA A 268 4.23 -14.01 -17.57
CA ALA A 268 3.27 -15.05 -17.22
C ALA A 268 2.90 -14.99 -15.71
#